data_9eacf47c09daabe59806089c53725f81
#
_entry.id   9eacf47c09daabe59806089c53725f81
#
_cell.length_a   1.000
_cell.length_b   1.000
_cell.length_c   1.000
_cell.angle_alpha   90.00
_cell.angle_beta   90.00
_cell.angle_gamma   90.00
#
_symmetry.space_group_name_H-M   'P 1'
#
loop_
_entity.id
_entity.type
_entity.pdbx_description
1 polymer ?
#
loop_
_entity_poly.entity_id
_entity_poly.type
_entity_poly.pdbx_seq_one_letter_code
_entity_poly.pdbx_strand_id
1 'polypeptide(L)'
;MDVKPLLITGGTVLTVNGQDETIESGALLIEGTRIVDIGPADVLGARYPAAEQLDASGSVIMPGLVNLHMHSGLIRGTAEDLPVFEWLAKHVDPKHRALTEDLAHAAARLCYAEALLSGTTCVLDMYRFMHKCAVAADELGLRAVLAPYVVDKPGMDWFETLETNRRLVEERNGTSEGRIHVWFALEHLTYNTEEAYRKAAELAAKYDTGIHTHGEESRDMAISLKLRTGRWPVELFHDRGILGPRTVLAHCVWLRREERELLARTGTAVAHCPVSNLKLASGIAPVKELLEMGVTVGIGTDGVKENNNLDMLEEMKFVPLLQKARLLDARVMPAETVIRMATIGGAKALGLDREIGSLEVGKKADLIVIDFRKPHLTPVMGGKYNNAASNVVYAATGADVKHVFIDGRQVVRDHRLGRADVSEIIASGQTAAERLFRLREPFVPA
;
A
#
# COMPACT_ATOMS: atom_id res chain seq x y z
N MET A 1 -27.59 16.68 5.95
CA MET A 1 -26.96 17.94 6.42
C MET A 1 -25.93 18.29 5.37
N ASP A 2 -26.04 19.46 4.75
CA ASP A 2 -25.01 19.94 3.83
C ASP A 2 -23.72 20.10 4.62
N VAL A 3 -22.72 19.29 4.30
CA VAL A 3 -21.38 19.41 4.88
C VAL A 3 -20.80 20.72 4.34
N LYS A 4 -20.44 21.65 5.23
CA LYS A 4 -19.81 22.91 4.80
C LYS A 4 -18.51 22.60 4.06
N PRO A 5 -18.20 23.37 2.99
CA PRO A 5 -16.90 23.29 2.34
C PRO A 5 -15.78 23.50 3.35
N LEU A 6 -14.68 22.73 3.21
CA LEU A 6 -13.49 22.83 4.06
C LEU A 6 -12.32 23.39 3.24
N LEU A 7 -11.76 24.50 3.68
CA LEU A 7 -10.55 25.10 3.13
C LEU A 7 -9.34 24.74 3.99
N ILE A 8 -8.44 23.88 3.50
CA ILE A 8 -7.15 23.60 4.11
C ILE A 8 -6.17 24.64 3.57
N THR A 9 -5.54 25.43 4.43
CA THR A 9 -4.85 26.66 4.01
C THR A 9 -3.50 26.87 4.70
N GLY A 10 -2.57 27.57 4.02
CA GLY A 10 -1.29 28.05 4.56
C GLY A 10 -0.12 27.07 4.51
N GLY A 11 -0.33 25.82 4.02
CA GLY A 11 0.72 24.83 3.87
C GLY A 11 1.46 24.91 2.54
N THR A 12 2.55 24.17 2.39
CA THR A 12 3.16 23.89 1.09
C THR A 12 2.42 22.71 0.46
N VAL A 13 1.76 22.93 -0.69
CA VAL A 13 1.02 21.89 -1.41
C VAL A 13 1.93 21.23 -2.44
N LEU A 14 2.18 19.92 -2.28
CA LEU A 14 2.78 19.06 -3.27
C LEU A 14 1.66 18.39 -4.07
N THR A 15 1.38 18.84 -5.28
CA THR A 15 0.21 18.37 -6.03
C THR A 15 0.36 16.96 -6.58
N VAL A 16 1.59 16.56 -6.93
CA VAL A 16 1.91 15.31 -7.63
C VAL A 16 1.10 15.15 -8.93
N ASN A 17 0.66 16.26 -9.52
CA ASN A 17 0.01 16.30 -10.82
C ASN A 17 0.98 16.00 -11.96
N GLY A 18 0.55 16.12 -13.21
CA GLY A 18 1.41 15.87 -14.38
C GLY A 18 2.63 16.79 -14.52
N GLN A 19 2.69 17.90 -13.74
CA GLN A 19 3.76 18.90 -13.76
C GLN A 19 4.57 18.92 -12.45
N ASP A 20 4.21 18.08 -11.46
CA ASP A 20 4.79 18.06 -10.11
C ASP A 20 4.79 19.46 -9.45
N GLU A 21 3.68 20.19 -9.63
CA GLU A 21 3.54 21.56 -9.15
C GLU A 21 3.62 21.61 -7.62
N THR A 22 4.43 22.55 -7.12
CA THR A 22 4.51 22.90 -5.70
C THR A 22 3.96 24.30 -5.47
N ILE A 23 2.95 24.44 -4.60
CA ILE A 23 2.33 25.72 -4.27
C ILE A 23 2.74 26.10 -2.85
N GLU A 24 3.63 27.07 -2.71
CA GLU A 24 4.02 27.61 -1.40
C GLU A 24 2.89 28.48 -0.85
N SER A 25 2.68 28.44 0.48
CA SER A 25 1.52 29.10 1.10
C SER A 25 0.23 28.79 0.34
N GLY A 26 0.05 27.51 -0.02
CA GLY A 26 -1.06 27.04 -0.81
C GLY A 26 -2.29 26.71 0.03
N ALA A 27 -3.39 26.51 -0.67
CA ALA A 27 -4.65 26.02 -0.09
C ALA A 27 -5.37 25.11 -1.08
N LEU A 28 -6.29 24.30 -0.55
CA LEU A 28 -7.23 23.52 -1.34
C LEU A 28 -8.61 23.54 -0.67
N LEU A 29 -9.66 23.58 -1.50
CA LEU A 29 -11.04 23.53 -1.06
C LEU A 29 -11.63 22.15 -1.31
N ILE A 30 -12.27 21.60 -0.28
CA ILE A 30 -12.98 20.32 -0.33
C ILE A 30 -14.48 20.58 -0.22
N GLU A 31 -15.26 20.03 -1.16
CA GLU A 31 -16.73 19.96 -1.07
C GLU A 31 -17.18 18.49 -1.19
N GLY A 32 -17.89 18.02 -0.19
CA GLY A 32 -18.29 16.62 -0.12
C GLY A 32 -17.09 15.68 -0.14
N THR A 33 -16.92 14.92 -1.22
CA THR A 33 -15.81 13.96 -1.34
C THR A 33 -14.66 14.43 -2.24
N ARG A 34 -14.76 15.64 -2.82
CA ARG A 34 -13.87 16.06 -3.91
C ARG A 34 -13.12 17.37 -3.63
N ILE A 35 -11.99 17.50 -4.25
CA ILE A 35 -11.25 18.75 -4.34
C ILE A 35 -11.91 19.60 -5.43
N VAL A 36 -12.31 20.81 -5.08
CA VAL A 36 -13.02 21.73 -6.01
C VAL A 36 -12.18 22.94 -6.42
N ASP A 37 -11.17 23.30 -5.63
CA ASP A 37 -10.23 24.38 -5.99
C ASP A 37 -8.86 24.14 -5.33
N ILE A 38 -7.78 24.58 -5.99
CA ILE A 38 -6.40 24.50 -5.48
C ILE A 38 -5.67 25.77 -5.95
N GLY A 39 -4.92 26.43 -5.06
CA GLY A 39 -4.17 27.62 -5.42
C GLY A 39 -3.53 28.32 -4.23
N PRO A 40 -3.08 29.58 -4.38
CA PRO A 40 -2.54 30.38 -3.28
C PRO A 40 -3.58 30.63 -2.18
N ALA A 41 -3.15 30.56 -0.92
CA ALA A 41 -4.01 30.64 0.24
C ALA A 41 -4.79 31.96 0.35
N ASP A 42 -4.16 33.08 0.03
CA ASP A 42 -4.78 34.41 0.02
C ASP A 42 -5.89 34.52 -1.03
N VAL A 43 -5.69 33.95 -2.20
CA VAL A 43 -6.68 33.92 -3.30
C VAL A 43 -7.89 33.07 -2.92
N LEU A 44 -7.66 31.84 -2.43
CA LEU A 44 -8.75 30.95 -2.05
C LEU A 44 -9.47 31.45 -0.80
N GLY A 45 -8.75 31.98 0.19
CA GLY A 45 -9.35 32.59 1.38
C GLY A 45 -10.30 33.75 1.07
N ALA A 46 -9.91 34.62 0.12
CA ALA A 46 -10.76 35.70 -0.34
C ALA A 46 -11.96 35.21 -1.16
N ARG A 47 -11.80 34.12 -1.93
CA ARG A 47 -12.87 33.52 -2.77
C ARG A 47 -13.91 32.76 -1.95
N TYR A 48 -13.48 32.10 -0.87
CA TYR A 48 -14.31 31.19 -0.06
C TYR A 48 -14.36 31.59 1.42
N PRO A 49 -14.78 32.84 1.77
CA PRO A 49 -14.71 33.34 3.16
C PRO A 49 -15.68 32.62 4.13
N ALA A 50 -16.69 31.90 3.59
CA ALA A 50 -17.66 31.15 4.38
C ALA A 50 -17.29 29.68 4.62
N ALA A 51 -16.19 29.19 4.01
CA ALA A 51 -15.71 27.83 4.21
C ALA A 51 -15.19 27.64 5.63
N GLU A 52 -15.37 26.43 6.18
CA GLU A 52 -14.63 26.03 7.39
C GLU A 52 -13.13 26.01 7.08
N GLN A 53 -12.30 26.50 7.98
CA GLN A 53 -10.86 26.60 7.75
C GLN A 53 -10.09 25.62 8.60
N LEU A 54 -9.12 24.92 7.99
CA LEU A 54 -8.09 24.16 8.67
C LEU A 54 -6.73 24.82 8.38
N ASP A 55 -6.10 25.34 9.41
CA ASP A 55 -4.75 25.92 9.33
C ASP A 55 -3.68 24.82 9.18
N ALA A 56 -3.01 24.80 8.04
CA ALA A 56 -1.89 23.93 7.72
C ALA A 56 -0.55 24.69 7.65
N SER A 57 -0.48 25.90 8.19
CA SER A 57 0.75 26.71 8.21
C SER A 57 1.92 25.92 8.83
N GLY A 58 3.08 25.95 8.15
CA GLY A 58 4.26 25.19 8.54
C GLY A 58 4.13 23.67 8.32
N SER A 59 3.19 23.26 7.48
CA SER A 59 2.98 21.84 7.11
C SER A 59 3.12 21.65 5.60
N VAL A 60 3.29 20.40 5.19
CA VAL A 60 3.16 19.96 3.80
C VAL A 60 1.80 19.27 3.62
N ILE A 61 1.08 19.65 2.56
CA ILE A 61 -0.16 19.02 2.13
C ILE A 61 0.16 18.23 0.86
N MET A 62 -0.12 16.92 0.84
CA MET A 62 0.16 16.07 -0.32
C MET A 62 -0.91 14.99 -0.47
N PRO A 63 -0.96 14.30 -1.63
CA PRO A 63 -1.86 13.15 -1.78
C PRO A 63 -1.62 12.12 -0.69
N GLY A 64 -2.66 11.42 -0.28
CA GLY A 64 -2.56 10.28 0.62
C GLY A 64 -1.68 9.17 0.04
N LEU A 65 -0.97 8.47 0.91
CA LEU A 65 -0.08 7.40 0.51
C LEU A 65 -0.87 6.15 0.13
N VAL A 66 -0.43 5.47 -0.93
CA VAL A 66 -1.02 4.24 -1.45
C VAL A 66 -0.05 3.09 -1.16
N ASN A 67 -0.39 2.26 -0.19
CA ASN A 67 0.35 1.05 0.14
C ASN A 67 -0.07 -0.07 -0.82
N LEU A 68 0.77 -0.36 -1.82
CA LEU A 68 0.43 -1.24 -2.94
C LEU A 68 0.61 -2.73 -2.62
N HIS A 69 1.09 -3.09 -1.44
CA HIS A 69 1.17 -4.46 -0.95
C HIS A 69 1.35 -4.49 0.55
N MET A 70 0.42 -5.13 1.24
CA MET A 70 0.56 -5.42 2.66
C MET A 70 -0.15 -6.72 3.03
N HIS A 71 0.15 -7.22 4.22
CA HIS A 71 -0.58 -8.29 4.88
C HIS A 71 -0.98 -7.84 6.27
N SER A 72 -2.29 -7.77 6.53
CA SER A 72 -2.80 -7.62 7.89
C SER A 72 -2.28 -8.76 8.78
N GLY A 73 -1.99 -8.49 10.04
CA GLY A 73 -1.44 -9.53 10.91
C GLY A 73 -1.32 -9.15 12.38
N LEU A 74 -1.15 -10.17 13.23
CA LEU A 74 -0.94 -10.04 14.68
C LEU A 74 0.46 -10.50 15.12
N ILE A 75 1.39 -10.63 14.18
CA ILE A 75 2.72 -11.16 14.45
C ILE A 75 3.74 -10.08 14.12
N ARG A 76 4.27 -9.45 15.13
CA ARG A 76 5.26 -8.42 14.99
C ARG A 76 6.42 -8.71 15.93
N GLY A 77 7.66 -8.70 15.44
CA GLY A 77 8.86 -8.91 16.26
C GLY A 77 8.94 -10.32 16.91
N THR A 78 8.32 -11.33 16.30
CA THR A 78 8.24 -12.69 16.86
C THR A 78 8.59 -13.78 15.84
N ALA A 79 9.15 -13.40 14.71
CA ALA A 79 9.50 -14.29 13.60
C ALA A 79 10.76 -13.77 12.89
N GLU A 80 11.82 -13.52 13.66
CA GLU A 80 13.03 -12.89 13.17
C GLU A 80 14.11 -13.92 12.80
N ASP A 81 15.08 -13.48 11.95
CA ASP A 81 16.39 -14.12 11.75
C ASP A 81 16.34 -15.58 11.24
N LEU A 82 15.34 -15.92 10.44
CA LEU A 82 15.19 -17.25 9.85
C LEU A 82 15.21 -17.20 8.31
N PRO A 83 15.79 -18.21 7.63
CA PRO A 83 15.63 -18.39 6.20
C PRO A 83 14.15 -18.53 5.83
N VAL A 84 13.75 -18.00 4.66
CA VAL A 84 12.36 -17.87 4.24
C VAL A 84 11.52 -19.16 4.37
N PHE A 85 12.06 -20.32 3.99
CA PHE A 85 11.29 -21.58 4.06
C PHE A 85 11.11 -22.09 5.50
N GLU A 86 12.10 -21.90 6.36
CA GLU A 86 12.01 -22.22 7.78
C GLU A 86 11.07 -21.25 8.49
N TRP A 87 11.15 -19.97 8.14
CA TRP A 87 10.27 -18.92 8.61
C TRP A 87 8.79 -19.18 8.24
N LEU A 88 8.51 -19.56 6.98
CA LEU A 88 7.18 -19.99 6.54
C LEU A 88 6.66 -21.16 7.39
N ALA A 89 7.44 -22.23 7.50
CA ALA A 89 7.01 -23.44 8.17
C ALA A 89 6.79 -23.28 9.68
N LYS A 90 7.65 -22.51 10.37
CA LYS A 90 7.61 -22.38 11.83
C LYS A 90 6.73 -21.23 12.32
N HIS A 91 6.59 -20.17 11.53
CA HIS A 91 5.91 -18.96 11.98
C HIS A 91 4.67 -18.60 11.16
N VAL A 92 4.69 -18.72 9.86
CA VAL A 92 3.60 -18.25 8.99
C VAL A 92 2.48 -19.28 8.90
N ASP A 93 2.77 -20.50 8.43
CA ASP A 93 1.76 -21.56 8.24
C ASP A 93 0.99 -21.91 9.53
N PRO A 94 1.64 -22.09 10.70
CA PRO A 94 0.92 -22.37 11.95
C PRO A 94 -0.12 -21.30 12.32
N LYS A 95 0.19 -20.04 12.04
CA LYS A 95 -0.71 -18.92 12.33
C LYS A 95 -1.87 -18.84 11.36
N HIS A 96 -1.61 -19.05 10.07
CA HIS A 96 -2.68 -19.12 9.08
C HIS A 96 -3.65 -20.27 9.39
N ARG A 97 -3.15 -21.41 9.87
CA ARG A 97 -3.99 -22.54 10.31
C ARG A 97 -4.84 -22.21 11.54
N ALA A 98 -4.29 -21.45 12.47
CA ALA A 98 -4.94 -21.08 13.73
C ALA A 98 -5.82 -19.81 13.63
N LEU A 99 -5.74 -19.05 12.52
CA LEU A 99 -6.45 -17.79 12.36
C LEU A 99 -7.96 -18.04 12.27
N THR A 100 -8.73 -17.22 13.00
CA THR A 100 -10.20 -17.19 12.98
C THR A 100 -10.70 -15.84 12.48
N GLU A 101 -11.99 -15.72 12.15
CA GLU A 101 -12.58 -14.48 11.63
C GLU A 101 -12.43 -13.29 12.58
N ASP A 102 -12.64 -13.52 13.89
CA ASP A 102 -12.50 -12.47 14.91
C ASP A 102 -11.04 -12.02 15.09
N LEU A 103 -10.08 -12.95 14.98
CA LEU A 103 -8.66 -12.63 14.99
C LEU A 103 -8.24 -11.88 13.72
N ALA A 104 -8.80 -12.21 12.56
CA ALA A 104 -8.56 -11.49 11.32
C ALA A 104 -9.12 -10.06 11.38
N HIS A 105 -10.30 -9.85 11.95
CA HIS A 105 -10.86 -8.52 12.18
C HIS A 105 -9.96 -7.68 13.10
N ALA A 106 -9.53 -8.24 14.24
CA ALA A 106 -8.64 -7.54 15.15
C ALA A 106 -7.28 -7.20 14.51
N ALA A 107 -6.73 -8.12 13.70
CA ALA A 107 -5.52 -7.89 12.91
C ALA A 107 -5.67 -6.72 11.93
N ALA A 108 -6.75 -6.73 11.15
CA ALA A 108 -7.02 -5.67 10.18
C ALA A 108 -7.24 -4.31 10.87
N ARG A 109 -8.04 -4.26 11.96
CA ARG A 109 -8.22 -3.01 12.72
C ARG A 109 -6.90 -2.43 13.22
N LEU A 110 -6.01 -3.27 13.77
CA LEU A 110 -4.71 -2.82 14.26
C LEU A 110 -3.83 -2.30 13.13
N CYS A 111 -3.71 -3.04 12.04
CA CYS A 111 -2.88 -2.68 10.88
C CYS A 111 -3.42 -1.44 10.15
N TYR A 112 -4.73 -1.35 9.95
CA TYR A 112 -5.34 -0.21 9.27
C TYR A 112 -5.31 1.07 10.12
N ALA A 113 -5.41 0.95 11.44
CA ALA A 113 -5.21 2.08 12.35
C ALA A 113 -3.77 2.63 12.25
N GLU A 114 -2.76 1.76 12.25
CA GLU A 114 -1.36 2.15 12.05
C GLU A 114 -1.15 2.80 10.68
N ALA A 115 -1.66 2.19 9.61
CA ALA A 115 -1.57 2.72 8.25
C ALA A 115 -2.20 4.12 8.14
N LEU A 116 -3.39 4.34 8.70
CA LEU A 116 -4.05 5.65 8.73
C LEU A 116 -3.24 6.69 9.51
N LEU A 117 -2.76 6.32 10.70
CA LEU A 117 -1.98 7.23 11.56
C LEU A 117 -0.64 7.61 10.93
N SER A 118 -0.08 6.80 10.03
CA SER A 118 1.13 7.07 9.27
C SER A 118 0.90 7.64 7.86
N GLY A 119 -0.36 8.01 7.52
CA GLY A 119 -0.67 8.74 6.28
C GLY A 119 -1.07 7.88 5.08
N THR A 120 -1.22 6.58 5.26
CA THR A 120 -1.75 5.70 4.21
C THR A 120 -3.26 5.88 4.09
N THR A 121 -3.73 6.21 2.90
CA THR A 121 -5.16 6.41 2.60
C THR A 121 -5.78 5.29 1.79
N CYS A 122 -4.94 4.49 1.10
CA CYS A 122 -5.37 3.34 0.30
C CYS A 122 -4.38 2.19 0.48
N VAL A 123 -4.91 0.98 0.65
CA VAL A 123 -4.10 -0.24 0.79
C VAL A 123 -4.51 -1.30 -0.23
N LEU A 124 -3.54 -2.10 -0.72
CA LEU A 124 -3.79 -3.40 -1.33
C LEU A 124 -3.37 -4.45 -0.30
N ASP A 125 -4.36 -5.01 0.40
CA ASP A 125 -4.13 -5.96 1.50
C ASP A 125 -4.42 -7.40 1.05
N MET A 126 -3.42 -8.26 1.18
CA MET A 126 -3.54 -9.70 0.92
C MET A 126 -3.58 -10.47 2.23
N TYR A 127 -4.78 -10.92 2.64
CA TYR A 127 -4.94 -11.64 3.89
C TYR A 127 -6.05 -12.69 3.84
N ARG A 128 -6.35 -13.30 4.97
CA ARG A 128 -7.46 -14.27 5.13
C ARG A 128 -8.68 -13.61 5.76
N PHE A 129 -9.85 -14.20 5.54
CA PHE A 129 -11.12 -13.67 6.04
C PHE A 129 -11.37 -12.23 5.63
N MET A 130 -11.10 -11.91 4.36
CA MET A 130 -11.13 -10.53 3.87
C MET A 130 -12.50 -9.83 4.01
N HIS A 131 -13.59 -10.58 4.18
CA HIS A 131 -14.89 -10.00 4.55
C HIS A 131 -14.85 -9.30 5.92
N LYS A 132 -14.00 -9.78 6.85
CA LYS A 132 -13.76 -9.11 8.16
C LYS A 132 -12.81 -7.93 8.02
N CYS A 133 -11.84 -8.01 7.12
CA CYS A 133 -10.98 -6.88 6.79
C CYS A 133 -11.79 -5.75 6.12
N ALA A 134 -12.78 -6.08 5.28
CA ALA A 134 -13.72 -5.11 4.71
C ALA A 134 -14.49 -4.34 5.80
N VAL A 135 -14.95 -5.05 6.84
CA VAL A 135 -15.63 -4.43 7.99
C VAL A 135 -14.68 -3.47 8.72
N ALA A 136 -13.46 -3.91 9.02
CA ALA A 136 -12.45 -3.08 9.70
C ALA A 136 -12.09 -1.83 8.89
N ALA A 137 -11.97 -1.95 7.56
CA ALA A 137 -11.70 -0.81 6.68
C ALA A 137 -12.86 0.20 6.67
N ASP A 138 -14.10 -0.28 6.64
CA ASP A 138 -15.28 0.59 6.68
C ASP A 138 -15.42 1.30 8.04
N GLU A 139 -15.23 0.58 9.15
CA GLU A 139 -15.24 1.14 10.52
C GLU A 139 -14.26 2.31 10.64
N LEU A 140 -13.06 2.16 10.13
CA LEU A 140 -11.99 3.17 10.21
C LEU A 140 -12.06 4.23 9.09
N GLY A 141 -12.85 3.98 8.04
CA GLY A 141 -12.98 4.87 6.88
C GLY A 141 -11.83 4.77 5.89
N LEU A 142 -11.07 3.68 5.90
CA LEU A 142 -9.95 3.42 4.99
C LEU A 142 -10.46 3.03 3.60
N ARG A 143 -9.73 3.44 2.54
CA ARG A 143 -9.89 2.85 1.21
C ARG A 143 -9.06 1.58 1.10
N ALA A 144 -9.67 0.47 0.69
CA ALA A 144 -8.98 -0.81 0.63
C ALA A 144 -9.30 -1.59 -0.65
N VAL A 145 -8.26 -2.14 -1.26
CA VAL A 145 -8.34 -3.20 -2.26
C VAL A 145 -8.01 -4.51 -1.56
N LEU A 146 -8.98 -5.41 -1.48
CA LEU A 146 -8.90 -6.64 -0.72
C LEU A 146 -8.55 -7.81 -1.63
N ALA A 147 -7.47 -8.51 -1.32
CA ALA A 147 -6.89 -9.59 -2.11
C ALA A 147 -6.80 -10.86 -1.25
N PRO A 148 -7.79 -11.79 -1.32
CA PRO A 148 -7.78 -12.99 -0.49
C PRO A 148 -6.56 -13.89 -0.72
N TYR A 149 -6.05 -14.50 0.34
CA TYR A 149 -4.93 -15.44 0.31
C TYR A 149 -5.37 -16.79 -0.26
N VAL A 150 -5.48 -16.90 -1.59
CA VAL A 150 -5.92 -18.11 -2.29
C VAL A 150 -4.76 -19.08 -2.48
N VAL A 151 -4.98 -20.33 -2.06
CA VAL A 151 -4.08 -21.47 -2.25
C VAL A 151 -4.90 -22.67 -2.68
N ASP A 152 -4.50 -23.36 -3.76
CA ASP A 152 -5.15 -24.59 -4.22
C ASP A 152 -4.25 -25.84 -4.12
N LYS A 153 -3.09 -25.72 -3.46
CA LYS A 153 -2.20 -26.85 -3.23
C LYS A 153 -2.85 -27.87 -2.28
N PRO A 154 -2.87 -29.16 -2.62
CA PRO A 154 -3.41 -30.19 -1.76
C PRO A 154 -2.80 -30.20 -0.36
N GLY A 155 -3.64 -30.35 0.69
CA GLY A 155 -3.22 -30.34 2.07
C GLY A 155 -3.03 -28.95 2.69
N MET A 156 -3.47 -27.91 2.00
CA MET A 156 -3.45 -26.50 2.49
C MET A 156 -4.88 -25.91 2.47
N ASP A 157 -5.85 -26.69 2.90
CA ASP A 157 -7.29 -26.40 2.87
C ASP A 157 -7.75 -25.32 3.87
N TRP A 158 -6.84 -24.83 4.70
CA TRP A 158 -7.10 -23.71 5.61
C TRP A 158 -6.98 -22.33 4.96
N PHE A 159 -6.51 -22.23 3.70
CA PHE A 159 -6.49 -20.98 2.95
C PHE A 159 -7.81 -20.71 2.22
N GLU A 160 -7.92 -19.50 1.63
CA GLU A 160 -9.05 -19.12 0.80
C GLU A 160 -9.02 -19.88 -0.54
N THR A 161 -10.16 -19.94 -1.21
CA THR A 161 -10.32 -20.52 -2.55
C THR A 161 -10.72 -19.44 -3.55
N LEU A 162 -10.58 -19.73 -4.86
CA LEU A 162 -11.11 -18.83 -5.90
C LEU A 162 -12.64 -18.67 -5.79
N GLU A 163 -13.33 -19.67 -5.27
CA GLU A 163 -14.78 -19.59 -5.05
C GLU A 163 -15.13 -18.63 -3.89
N THR A 164 -14.40 -18.68 -2.76
CA THR A 164 -14.59 -17.71 -1.67
C THR A 164 -14.21 -16.31 -2.10
N ASN A 165 -13.15 -16.16 -2.92
CA ASN A 165 -12.75 -14.90 -3.51
C ASN A 165 -13.84 -14.33 -4.46
N ARG A 166 -14.41 -15.17 -5.32
CA ARG A 166 -15.52 -14.78 -6.20
C ARG A 166 -16.73 -14.25 -5.42
N ARG A 167 -17.12 -14.95 -4.35
CA ARG A 167 -18.20 -14.49 -3.46
C ARG A 167 -17.87 -13.14 -2.84
N LEU A 168 -16.64 -12.97 -2.38
CA LEU A 168 -16.22 -11.68 -1.80
C LEU A 168 -16.32 -10.54 -2.82
N VAL A 169 -15.95 -10.78 -4.09
CA VAL A 169 -16.14 -9.80 -5.17
C VAL A 169 -17.62 -9.45 -5.31
N GLU A 170 -18.50 -10.42 -5.35
CA GLU A 170 -19.95 -10.20 -5.51
C GLU A 170 -20.56 -9.46 -4.32
N GLU A 171 -20.06 -9.69 -3.10
CA GLU A 171 -20.64 -9.13 -1.88
C GLU A 171 -20.04 -7.79 -1.47
N ARG A 172 -18.76 -7.53 -1.80
CA ARG A 172 -18.02 -6.40 -1.22
C ARG A 172 -17.42 -5.43 -2.24
N ASN A 173 -17.23 -5.82 -3.50
CA ASN A 173 -16.65 -4.91 -4.48
C ASN A 173 -17.55 -3.70 -4.72
N GLY A 174 -17.02 -2.49 -4.61
CA GLY A 174 -17.75 -1.23 -4.75
C GLY A 174 -18.58 -0.81 -3.52
N THR A 175 -18.50 -1.51 -2.40
CA THR A 175 -19.19 -1.15 -1.15
C THR A 175 -18.52 0.01 -0.42
N SER A 176 -19.10 0.45 0.73
CA SER A 176 -18.58 1.56 1.54
C SER A 176 -18.37 2.84 0.72
N GLU A 177 -19.41 3.22 -0.07
CA GLU A 177 -19.38 4.40 -0.94
C GLU A 177 -18.25 4.35 -2.00
N GLY A 178 -17.85 3.14 -2.44
CA GLY A 178 -16.80 2.92 -3.43
C GLY A 178 -15.40 2.88 -2.85
N ARG A 179 -15.23 2.81 -1.53
CA ARG A 179 -13.89 2.70 -0.91
C ARG A 179 -13.38 1.26 -0.88
N ILE A 180 -14.26 0.25 -0.87
CA ILE A 180 -13.85 -1.15 -0.85
C ILE A 180 -13.87 -1.71 -2.25
N HIS A 181 -12.73 -2.21 -2.69
CA HIS A 181 -12.57 -2.98 -3.92
C HIS A 181 -12.09 -4.39 -3.58
N VAL A 182 -12.39 -5.35 -4.45
CA VAL A 182 -11.93 -6.73 -4.27
C VAL A 182 -11.26 -7.20 -5.55
N TRP A 183 -10.03 -7.69 -5.42
CA TRP A 183 -9.26 -8.27 -6.49
C TRP A 183 -9.16 -9.79 -6.34
N PHE A 184 -8.96 -10.50 -7.45
CA PHE A 184 -8.54 -11.88 -7.37
C PHE A 184 -7.07 -11.95 -6.96
N ALA A 185 -6.76 -12.90 -6.09
CA ALA A 185 -5.39 -13.04 -5.62
C ALA A 185 -5.01 -14.51 -5.51
N LEU A 186 -3.73 -14.76 -5.67
CA LEU A 186 -3.10 -16.06 -5.55
C LEU A 186 -1.82 -15.88 -4.76
N GLU A 187 -1.62 -16.69 -3.73
CA GLU A 187 -0.52 -16.46 -2.80
C GLU A 187 0.83 -16.47 -3.53
N HIS A 188 1.22 -17.59 -4.14
CA HIS A 188 2.51 -17.72 -4.81
C HIS A 188 2.48 -18.86 -5.86
N LEU A 189 3.40 -18.82 -6.85
CA LEU A 189 3.56 -19.84 -7.89
C LEU A 189 3.81 -21.27 -7.36
N THR A 190 4.34 -21.40 -6.15
CA THR A 190 4.60 -22.71 -5.53
C THR A 190 3.41 -23.26 -4.75
N TYR A 191 2.42 -22.43 -4.48
CA TYR A 191 1.21 -22.78 -3.73
C TYR A 191 -0.04 -22.93 -4.58
N ASN A 192 0.05 -22.58 -5.88
CA ASN A 192 -1.09 -22.61 -6.78
C ASN A 192 -0.76 -23.36 -8.07
N THR A 193 -1.76 -24.09 -8.58
CA THR A 193 -1.68 -24.79 -9.84
C THR A 193 -1.78 -23.84 -11.04
N GLU A 194 -1.42 -24.32 -12.22
CA GLU A 194 -1.61 -23.57 -13.47
C GLU A 194 -3.09 -23.28 -13.72
N GLU A 195 -3.96 -24.22 -13.39
CA GLU A 195 -5.41 -24.09 -13.56
C GLU A 195 -5.97 -22.95 -12.68
N ALA A 196 -5.51 -22.84 -11.42
CA ALA A 196 -5.91 -21.74 -10.53
C ALA A 196 -5.55 -20.38 -11.12
N TYR A 197 -4.35 -20.22 -11.70
CA TYR A 197 -3.95 -18.97 -12.35
C TYR A 197 -4.82 -18.63 -13.56
N ARG A 198 -5.08 -19.62 -14.45
CA ARG A 198 -5.96 -19.42 -15.62
C ARG A 198 -7.36 -19.03 -15.18
N LYS A 199 -7.88 -19.71 -14.15
CA LYS A 199 -9.21 -19.44 -13.61
C LYS A 199 -9.29 -18.06 -12.97
N ALA A 200 -8.25 -17.63 -12.24
CA ALA A 200 -8.18 -16.27 -11.69
C ALA A 200 -8.20 -15.20 -12.79
N ALA A 201 -7.47 -15.42 -13.90
CA ALA A 201 -7.49 -14.51 -15.05
C ALA A 201 -8.90 -14.40 -15.69
N GLU A 202 -9.58 -15.54 -15.89
CA GLU A 202 -10.95 -15.58 -16.41
C GLU A 202 -11.94 -14.83 -15.50
N LEU A 203 -11.83 -15.07 -14.19
CA LEU A 203 -12.69 -14.43 -13.20
C LEU A 203 -12.42 -12.93 -13.10
N ALA A 204 -11.15 -12.50 -13.07
CA ALA A 204 -10.80 -11.09 -13.07
C ALA A 204 -11.35 -10.35 -14.31
N ALA A 205 -11.23 -10.94 -15.48
CA ALA A 205 -11.82 -10.40 -16.70
C ALA A 205 -13.37 -10.36 -16.65
N LYS A 206 -14.01 -11.42 -16.13
CA LYS A 206 -15.46 -11.51 -16.01
C LYS A 206 -16.04 -10.43 -15.07
N TYR A 207 -15.37 -10.18 -13.94
CA TYR A 207 -15.85 -9.24 -12.93
C TYR A 207 -15.25 -7.83 -13.06
N ASP A 208 -14.49 -7.59 -14.11
CA ASP A 208 -13.81 -6.32 -14.39
C ASP A 208 -12.95 -5.82 -13.21
N THR A 209 -12.17 -6.72 -12.61
CA THR A 209 -11.32 -6.44 -11.45
C THR A 209 -9.85 -6.82 -11.72
N GLY A 210 -8.96 -6.62 -10.75
CA GLY A 210 -7.53 -6.89 -10.90
C GLY A 210 -7.09 -8.24 -10.35
N ILE A 211 -5.78 -8.52 -10.52
CA ILE A 211 -5.09 -9.69 -10.00
C ILE A 211 -3.89 -9.26 -9.17
N HIS A 212 -3.70 -9.90 -8.01
CA HIS A 212 -2.55 -9.69 -7.16
C HIS A 212 -1.86 -11.01 -6.79
N THR A 213 -0.52 -11.03 -6.84
CA THR A 213 0.30 -12.18 -6.41
C THR A 213 1.74 -11.75 -6.15
N HIS A 214 2.53 -12.61 -5.49
CA HIS A 214 3.97 -12.41 -5.30
C HIS A 214 4.76 -12.83 -6.54
N GLY A 215 5.73 -12.00 -6.95
CA GLY A 215 6.60 -12.23 -8.09
C GLY A 215 8.07 -12.16 -7.72
N GLU A 216 8.85 -13.22 -8.00
CA GLU A 216 10.32 -13.25 -7.91
C GLU A 216 10.92 -12.60 -6.65
N GLU A 217 10.34 -12.91 -5.51
CA GLU A 217 10.82 -12.39 -4.23
C GLU A 217 12.22 -12.91 -3.90
N SER A 218 12.42 -14.22 -3.95
CA SER A 218 13.71 -14.83 -3.62
C SER A 218 14.37 -15.50 -4.81
N ARG A 219 15.72 -15.43 -4.85
CA ARG A 219 16.54 -16.05 -5.89
C ARG A 219 16.33 -17.55 -5.97
N ASP A 220 16.32 -18.23 -4.83
CA ASP A 220 16.22 -19.68 -4.77
C ASP A 220 14.88 -20.18 -5.27
N MET A 221 13.82 -19.45 -4.99
CA MET A 221 12.49 -19.73 -5.54
C MET A 221 12.45 -19.59 -7.05
N ALA A 222 13.00 -18.51 -7.60
CA ALA A 222 13.04 -18.27 -9.04
C ALA A 222 13.86 -19.38 -9.76
N ILE A 223 15.03 -19.74 -9.21
CA ILE A 223 15.87 -20.83 -9.75
C ILE A 223 15.15 -22.18 -9.67
N SER A 224 14.52 -22.49 -8.52
CA SER A 224 13.78 -23.75 -8.33
C SER A 224 12.64 -23.88 -9.34
N LEU A 225 11.88 -22.81 -9.59
CA LEU A 225 10.82 -22.79 -10.61
C LEU A 225 11.41 -22.99 -12.02
N LYS A 226 12.50 -22.31 -12.36
CA LYS A 226 13.18 -22.45 -13.65
C LYS A 226 13.67 -23.88 -13.89
N LEU A 227 14.27 -24.53 -12.90
CA LEU A 227 14.74 -25.90 -13.01
C LEU A 227 13.58 -26.89 -13.17
N ARG A 228 12.48 -26.67 -12.50
CA ARG A 228 11.30 -27.54 -12.52
C ARG A 228 10.45 -27.42 -13.79
N THR A 229 10.31 -26.19 -14.29
CA THR A 229 9.35 -25.86 -15.36
C THR A 229 10.00 -25.50 -16.70
N GLY A 230 11.31 -25.24 -16.71
CA GLY A 230 11.99 -24.68 -17.88
C GLY A 230 11.71 -23.19 -18.12
N ARG A 231 10.90 -22.54 -17.28
CA ARG A 231 10.46 -21.13 -17.40
C ARG A 231 10.80 -20.33 -16.15
N TRP A 232 11.06 -19.04 -16.33
CA TRP A 232 11.18 -18.11 -15.21
C TRP A 232 9.79 -17.66 -14.70
N PRO A 233 9.69 -17.17 -13.46
CA PRO A 233 8.39 -16.89 -12.85
C PRO A 233 7.50 -15.92 -13.64
N VAL A 234 8.04 -14.80 -14.14
CA VAL A 234 7.24 -13.85 -14.94
C VAL A 234 6.84 -14.44 -16.29
N GLU A 235 7.66 -15.29 -16.89
CA GLU A 235 7.31 -16.05 -18.09
C GLU A 235 6.13 -17.00 -17.79
N LEU A 236 6.12 -17.66 -16.63
CA LEU A 236 5.00 -18.52 -16.21
C LEU A 236 3.71 -17.71 -16.00
N PHE A 237 3.80 -16.55 -15.40
CA PHE A 237 2.64 -15.66 -15.25
C PHE A 237 2.08 -15.24 -16.63
N HIS A 238 2.95 -14.93 -17.56
CA HIS A 238 2.54 -14.62 -18.94
C HIS A 238 1.84 -15.80 -19.60
N ASP A 239 2.45 -16.99 -19.55
CA ASP A 239 1.91 -18.21 -20.18
C ASP A 239 0.54 -18.61 -19.58
N ARG A 240 0.26 -18.21 -18.33
CA ARG A 240 -1.00 -18.41 -17.62
C ARG A 240 -2.03 -17.28 -17.81
N GLY A 241 -1.66 -16.23 -18.56
CA GLY A 241 -2.57 -15.16 -18.95
C GLY A 241 -2.92 -14.15 -17.84
N ILE A 242 -2.10 -14.07 -16.77
CA ILE A 242 -2.40 -13.15 -15.67
C ILE A 242 -1.71 -11.78 -15.79
N LEU A 243 -0.68 -11.65 -16.65
CA LEU A 243 -0.03 -10.36 -16.83
C LEU A 243 -0.94 -9.39 -17.59
N GLY A 244 -1.04 -8.17 -17.11
CA GLY A 244 -1.87 -7.14 -17.73
C GLY A 244 -1.91 -5.85 -16.93
N PRO A 245 -2.60 -4.81 -17.44
CA PRO A 245 -2.60 -3.47 -16.83
C PRO A 245 -3.32 -3.40 -15.47
N ARG A 246 -4.05 -4.44 -15.09
CA ARG A 246 -4.68 -4.60 -13.77
C ARG A 246 -4.09 -5.78 -13.01
N THR A 247 -2.80 -6.02 -13.18
CA THR A 247 -2.05 -7.01 -12.40
C THR A 247 -0.95 -6.32 -11.64
N VAL A 248 -0.86 -6.61 -10.35
CA VAL A 248 0.21 -6.16 -9.47
C VAL A 248 1.01 -7.36 -8.99
N LEU A 249 2.31 -7.38 -9.26
CA LEU A 249 3.26 -8.34 -8.71
C LEU A 249 4.03 -7.70 -7.56
N ALA A 250 4.00 -8.29 -6.37
CA ALA A 250 4.80 -7.84 -5.24
C ALA A 250 6.26 -8.29 -5.39
N HIS A 251 7.18 -7.52 -4.80
CA HIS A 251 8.64 -7.72 -4.71
C HIS A 251 9.41 -7.56 -6.02
N CYS A 252 9.34 -8.50 -6.94
CA CYS A 252 10.02 -8.46 -8.24
C CYS A 252 11.53 -8.18 -8.13
N VAL A 253 12.22 -8.87 -7.20
CA VAL A 253 13.62 -8.63 -6.86
C VAL A 253 14.58 -9.19 -7.92
N TRP A 254 14.34 -10.42 -8.41
CA TRP A 254 15.28 -11.19 -9.24
C TRP A 254 14.94 -11.19 -10.73
N LEU A 255 14.27 -10.12 -11.19
CA LEU A 255 13.86 -9.97 -12.59
C LEU A 255 15.04 -9.89 -13.55
N ARG A 256 15.07 -10.74 -14.54
CA ARG A 256 15.96 -10.63 -15.69
C ARG A 256 15.46 -9.56 -16.66
N ARG A 257 16.29 -9.17 -17.62
CA ARG A 257 15.95 -8.14 -18.58
C ARG A 257 14.68 -8.50 -19.38
N GLU A 258 14.60 -9.72 -19.87
CA GLU A 258 13.47 -10.21 -20.68
C GLU A 258 12.15 -10.18 -19.89
N GLU A 259 12.20 -10.43 -18.58
CA GLU A 259 11.04 -10.37 -17.71
C GLU A 259 10.60 -8.93 -17.45
N ARG A 260 11.55 -8.00 -17.24
CA ARG A 260 11.24 -6.57 -17.14
C ARG A 260 10.59 -6.02 -18.43
N GLU A 261 11.11 -6.43 -19.61
CA GLU A 261 10.52 -6.11 -20.91
C GLU A 261 9.11 -6.69 -21.05
N LEU A 262 8.85 -7.86 -20.49
CA LEU A 262 7.54 -8.51 -20.49
C LEU A 262 6.54 -7.73 -19.62
N LEU A 263 6.95 -7.31 -18.42
CA LEU A 263 6.13 -6.46 -17.54
C LEU A 263 5.79 -5.12 -18.24
N ALA A 264 6.77 -4.48 -18.86
CA ALA A 264 6.55 -3.24 -19.61
C ALA A 264 5.55 -3.39 -20.76
N ARG A 265 5.68 -4.46 -21.58
CA ARG A 265 4.78 -4.71 -22.72
C ARG A 265 3.36 -5.04 -22.29
N THR A 266 3.19 -5.72 -21.17
CA THR A 266 1.86 -6.12 -20.69
C THR A 266 1.20 -5.03 -19.82
N GLY A 267 1.93 -4.01 -19.41
CA GLY A 267 1.43 -2.98 -18.50
C GLY A 267 1.27 -3.48 -17.06
N THR A 268 1.88 -4.63 -16.71
CA THR A 268 1.85 -5.19 -15.36
C THR A 268 2.61 -4.28 -14.40
N ALA A 269 2.00 -3.97 -13.25
CA ALA A 269 2.60 -3.13 -12.22
C ALA A 269 3.39 -3.94 -11.20
N VAL A 270 4.33 -3.26 -10.53
CA VAL A 270 5.16 -3.84 -9.46
C VAL A 270 4.93 -3.09 -8.16
N ALA A 271 4.70 -3.83 -7.07
CA ALA A 271 4.74 -3.32 -5.70
C ALA A 271 6.14 -3.57 -5.12
N HIS A 272 6.93 -2.51 -4.98
CA HIS A 272 8.27 -2.59 -4.40
C HIS A 272 8.19 -2.50 -2.87
N CYS A 273 8.71 -3.53 -2.17
CA CYS A 273 8.69 -3.66 -0.72
C CYS A 273 10.14 -3.61 -0.17
N PRO A 274 10.77 -2.42 -0.10
CA PRO A 274 12.20 -2.32 0.14
C PRO A 274 12.62 -2.88 1.50
N VAL A 275 11.93 -2.56 2.59
CA VAL A 275 12.30 -2.99 3.94
C VAL A 275 12.12 -4.50 4.11
N SER A 276 10.99 -5.05 3.67
CA SER A 276 10.75 -6.50 3.68
C SER A 276 11.82 -7.27 2.88
N ASN A 277 12.14 -6.81 1.66
CA ASN A 277 13.16 -7.43 0.83
C ASN A 277 14.54 -7.46 1.49
N LEU A 278 14.87 -6.42 2.27
CA LEU A 278 16.13 -6.37 3.04
C LEU A 278 16.07 -7.28 4.26
N LYS A 279 15.01 -7.22 5.04
CA LYS A 279 14.86 -8.00 6.26
C LYS A 279 14.87 -9.50 6.00
N LEU A 280 14.21 -9.96 4.93
CA LEU A 280 14.19 -11.36 4.51
C LEU A 280 15.41 -11.75 3.66
N ALA A 281 16.37 -10.84 3.49
CA ALA A 281 17.56 -11.03 2.66
C ALA A 281 17.23 -11.44 1.20
N SER A 282 16.06 -11.02 0.69
CA SER A 282 15.60 -11.30 -0.67
C SER A 282 16.45 -10.57 -1.72
N GLY A 283 16.96 -9.36 -1.41
CA GLY A 283 17.82 -8.58 -2.29
C GLY A 283 17.25 -7.19 -2.62
N ILE A 284 17.78 -6.55 -3.66
CA ILE A 284 17.37 -5.20 -4.10
C ILE A 284 16.74 -5.27 -5.48
N ALA A 285 15.45 -4.98 -5.59
CA ALA A 285 14.71 -4.95 -6.86
C ALA A 285 15.27 -3.89 -7.83
N PRO A 286 15.25 -4.13 -9.16
CA PRO A 286 15.80 -3.21 -10.17
C PRO A 286 14.81 -2.07 -10.50
N VAL A 287 14.42 -1.27 -9.49
CA VAL A 287 13.34 -0.27 -9.59
C VAL A 287 13.64 0.80 -10.64
N LYS A 288 14.90 1.30 -10.67
CA LYS A 288 15.29 2.30 -11.68
C LYS A 288 15.08 1.77 -13.09
N GLU A 289 15.54 0.57 -13.37
CA GLU A 289 15.42 -0.05 -14.69
C GLU A 289 13.95 -0.32 -15.07
N LEU A 290 13.11 -0.70 -14.09
CA LEU A 290 11.67 -0.87 -14.31
C LEU A 290 11.00 0.44 -14.72
N LEU A 291 11.27 1.53 -13.99
CA LEU A 291 10.75 2.85 -14.30
C LEU A 291 11.21 3.37 -15.67
N GLU A 292 12.48 3.14 -16.03
CA GLU A 292 13.04 3.52 -17.34
C GLU A 292 12.40 2.75 -18.51
N MET A 293 11.94 1.53 -18.25
CA MET A 293 11.18 0.72 -19.23
C MET A 293 9.68 1.08 -19.27
N GLY A 294 9.23 2.03 -18.44
CA GLY A 294 7.83 2.46 -18.39
C GLY A 294 6.93 1.55 -17.55
N VAL A 295 7.49 0.63 -16.76
CA VAL A 295 6.72 -0.18 -15.82
C VAL A 295 6.17 0.71 -14.69
N THR A 296 4.90 0.59 -14.39
CA THR A 296 4.31 1.23 -13.22
C THR A 296 4.84 0.57 -11.94
N VAL A 297 5.52 1.33 -11.10
CA VAL A 297 6.03 0.85 -9.81
C VAL A 297 5.42 1.68 -8.69
N GLY A 298 4.77 1.02 -7.75
CA GLY A 298 4.34 1.60 -6.47
C GLY A 298 5.16 1.04 -5.31
N ILE A 299 4.90 1.54 -4.11
CA ILE A 299 5.57 1.12 -2.88
C ILE A 299 4.59 0.31 -2.03
N GLY A 300 5.06 -0.74 -1.39
CA GLY A 300 4.34 -1.52 -0.40
C GLY A 300 5.17 -1.77 0.84
N THR A 301 4.52 -1.87 1.99
CA THR A 301 5.21 -2.18 3.25
C THR A 301 5.46 -3.67 3.44
N ASP A 302 4.72 -4.51 2.71
CA ASP A 302 4.54 -5.91 3.07
C ASP A 302 3.87 -6.05 4.47
N GLY A 303 3.83 -7.22 5.05
CA GLY A 303 3.15 -7.45 6.32
C GLY A 303 4.00 -7.10 7.55
N VAL A 304 3.31 -6.98 8.69
CA VAL A 304 3.94 -6.68 9.99
C VAL A 304 4.88 -7.78 10.50
N LYS A 305 4.90 -8.94 9.88
CA LYS A 305 5.86 -10.02 10.18
C LYS A 305 7.10 -9.93 9.30
N GLU A 306 6.98 -9.35 8.10
CA GLU A 306 8.07 -9.14 7.13
C GLU A 306 8.82 -7.83 7.37
N ASN A 307 8.11 -6.79 7.85
CA ASN A 307 8.62 -5.42 7.96
C ASN A 307 8.70 -4.91 9.41
N ASN A 308 7.80 -5.36 10.29
CA ASN A 308 7.57 -4.91 11.66
C ASN A 308 6.82 -3.58 11.81
N ASN A 309 6.63 -2.79 10.77
CA ASN A 309 5.73 -1.62 10.76
C ASN A 309 5.01 -1.46 9.42
N LEU A 310 4.10 -0.49 9.32
CA LEU A 310 3.35 -0.15 8.11
C LEU A 310 3.53 1.33 7.75
N ASP A 311 4.69 1.90 8.07
CA ASP A 311 5.02 3.30 7.80
C ASP A 311 5.55 3.48 6.37
N MET A 312 4.68 3.96 5.49
CA MET A 312 5.04 4.24 4.09
C MET A 312 6.11 5.34 3.94
N LEU A 313 6.23 6.28 4.89
CA LEU A 313 7.29 7.30 4.84
C LEU A 313 8.67 6.67 5.12
N GLU A 314 8.73 5.64 5.96
CA GLU A 314 9.95 4.85 6.13
C GLU A 314 10.31 4.10 4.84
N GLU A 315 9.35 3.42 4.21
CA GLU A 315 9.58 2.75 2.92
C GLU A 315 10.12 3.72 1.86
N MET A 316 9.50 4.92 1.77
CA MET A 316 9.92 5.96 0.84
C MET A 316 11.40 6.34 1.02
N LYS A 317 11.92 6.33 2.22
CA LYS A 317 13.34 6.61 2.49
C LYS A 317 14.26 5.50 1.97
N PHE A 318 13.87 4.25 2.13
CA PHE A 318 14.68 3.11 1.70
C PHE A 318 14.75 3.00 0.16
N VAL A 319 13.72 3.35 -0.57
CA VAL A 319 13.70 3.27 -2.05
C VAL A 319 14.91 3.95 -2.69
N PRO A 320 15.15 5.27 -2.51
CA PRO A 320 16.27 5.94 -3.16
C PRO A 320 17.62 5.51 -2.59
N LEU A 321 17.72 5.24 -1.29
CA LEU A 321 18.99 4.83 -0.66
C LEU A 321 19.49 3.51 -1.25
N LEU A 322 18.61 2.54 -1.41
CA LEU A 322 18.96 1.23 -1.99
C LEU A 322 19.38 1.34 -3.46
N GLN A 323 18.65 2.10 -4.27
CA GLN A 323 19.02 2.27 -5.69
C GLN A 323 20.34 3.02 -5.85
N LYS A 324 20.58 4.08 -5.06
CA LYS A 324 21.85 4.81 -5.04
C LYS A 324 23.02 3.90 -4.63
N ALA A 325 22.85 3.10 -3.59
CA ALA A 325 23.87 2.15 -3.12
C ALA A 325 24.14 1.04 -4.15
N ARG A 326 23.09 0.48 -4.76
CA ARG A 326 23.20 -0.59 -5.76
C ARG A 326 23.91 -0.12 -7.04
N LEU A 327 23.62 1.11 -7.48
CA LEU A 327 24.12 1.66 -8.74
C LEU A 327 25.36 2.54 -8.58
N LEU A 328 25.78 2.83 -7.34
CA LEU A 328 26.89 3.74 -7.00
C LEU A 328 26.71 5.13 -7.67
N ASP A 329 25.45 5.59 -7.79
CA ASP A 329 25.11 6.88 -8.39
C ASP A 329 24.12 7.65 -7.50
N ALA A 330 24.57 8.77 -6.93
CA ALA A 330 23.74 9.62 -6.07
C ALA A 330 22.61 10.36 -6.78
N ARG A 331 22.61 10.41 -8.13
CA ARG A 331 21.64 11.15 -8.94
C ARG A 331 20.35 10.36 -9.19
N VAL A 332 20.38 9.04 -9.04
CA VAL A 332 19.19 8.20 -9.31
C VAL A 332 18.13 8.39 -8.26
N MET A 333 16.87 8.17 -8.62
CA MET A 333 15.70 8.22 -7.73
C MET A 333 15.58 9.55 -6.97
N PRO A 334 15.35 10.68 -7.64
CA PRO A 334 15.03 11.94 -6.99
C PRO A 334 13.77 11.81 -6.11
N ALA A 335 13.63 12.70 -5.12
CA ALA A 335 12.57 12.62 -4.12
C ALA A 335 11.16 12.65 -4.75
N GLU A 336 10.97 13.46 -5.79
CA GLU A 336 9.71 13.57 -6.53
C GLU A 336 9.31 12.24 -7.16
N THR A 337 10.26 11.48 -7.71
CA THR A 337 10.01 10.13 -8.25
C THR A 337 9.49 9.18 -7.15
N VAL A 338 10.08 9.25 -5.97
CA VAL A 338 9.67 8.41 -4.83
C VAL A 338 8.27 8.78 -4.34
N ILE A 339 7.97 10.08 -4.23
CA ILE A 339 6.63 10.56 -3.86
C ILE A 339 5.61 10.07 -4.89
N ARG A 340 5.92 10.16 -6.18
CA ARG A 340 5.04 9.64 -7.25
C ARG A 340 4.79 8.14 -7.10
N MET A 341 5.81 7.35 -6.78
CA MET A 341 5.65 5.90 -6.54
C MET A 341 4.71 5.63 -5.36
N ALA A 342 4.83 6.40 -4.28
CA ALA A 342 4.03 6.23 -3.06
C ALA A 342 2.59 6.78 -3.17
N THR A 343 2.24 7.47 -4.25
CA THR A 343 0.97 8.16 -4.45
C THR A 343 0.34 7.79 -5.79
N ILE A 344 0.54 8.59 -6.84
CA ILE A 344 -0.06 8.39 -8.17
C ILE A 344 0.39 7.08 -8.85
N GLY A 345 1.61 6.62 -8.60
CA GLY A 345 2.12 5.33 -9.10
C GLY A 345 1.35 4.16 -8.53
N GLY A 346 1.13 4.15 -7.21
CA GLY A 346 0.29 3.16 -6.54
C GLY A 346 -1.17 3.24 -7.02
N ALA A 347 -1.73 4.45 -7.11
CA ALA A 347 -3.08 4.65 -7.62
C ALA A 347 -3.25 4.13 -9.07
N LYS A 348 -2.27 4.38 -9.94
CA LYS A 348 -2.27 3.88 -11.31
C LYS A 348 -2.21 2.36 -11.39
N ALA A 349 -1.39 1.73 -10.54
CA ALA A 349 -1.31 0.28 -10.45
C ALA A 349 -2.66 -0.37 -10.07
N LEU A 350 -3.47 0.34 -9.28
CA LEU A 350 -4.81 -0.08 -8.85
C LEU A 350 -5.93 0.33 -9.83
N GLY A 351 -5.62 1.12 -10.88
CA GLY A 351 -6.63 1.69 -11.78
C GLY A 351 -7.46 2.81 -11.14
N LEU A 352 -6.96 3.44 -10.09
CA LEU A 352 -7.61 4.51 -9.32
C LEU A 352 -7.01 5.90 -9.57
N ASP A 353 -6.08 6.04 -10.51
CA ASP A 353 -5.34 7.28 -10.77
C ASP A 353 -6.20 8.44 -11.27
N ARG A 354 -7.40 8.18 -11.77
CA ARG A 354 -8.40 9.20 -12.09
C ARG A 354 -9.13 9.75 -10.88
N GLU A 355 -9.11 9.01 -9.77
CA GLU A 355 -9.83 9.36 -8.54
C GLU A 355 -8.90 9.85 -7.42
N ILE A 356 -7.72 9.24 -7.25
CA ILE A 356 -6.79 9.52 -6.15
C ILE A 356 -5.33 9.60 -6.62
N GLY A 357 -4.40 9.86 -5.71
CA GLY A 357 -2.95 9.79 -5.92
C GLY A 357 -2.30 11.09 -6.38
N SER A 358 -3.09 12.11 -6.69
CA SER A 358 -2.63 13.49 -6.92
C SER A 358 -3.67 14.47 -6.42
N LEU A 359 -3.27 15.71 -6.11
CA LEU A 359 -4.18 16.79 -5.75
C LEU A 359 -4.52 17.58 -7.01
N GLU A 360 -5.70 17.30 -7.56
CA GLU A 360 -6.24 17.94 -8.76
C GLU A 360 -7.72 18.21 -8.59
N VAL A 361 -8.21 19.30 -9.15
CA VAL A 361 -9.64 19.64 -9.13
C VAL A 361 -10.44 18.50 -9.78
N GLY A 362 -11.51 18.08 -9.09
CA GLY A 362 -12.37 16.98 -9.49
C GLY A 362 -12.00 15.61 -8.94
N LYS A 363 -10.77 15.40 -8.46
CA LYS A 363 -10.37 14.15 -7.79
C LYS A 363 -10.93 14.06 -6.37
N LYS A 364 -10.96 12.86 -5.84
CA LYS A 364 -11.28 12.57 -4.44
C LYS A 364 -10.29 13.28 -3.52
N ALA A 365 -10.79 13.83 -2.43
CA ALA A 365 -9.94 14.43 -1.42
C ALA A 365 -9.37 13.36 -0.48
N ASP A 366 -8.46 12.54 -1.04
CA ASP A 366 -7.62 11.59 -0.33
C ASP A 366 -6.24 12.26 -0.17
N LEU A 367 -5.96 12.84 1.00
CA LEU A 367 -4.77 13.64 1.24
C LEU A 367 -4.29 13.56 2.69
N ILE A 368 -3.03 13.97 2.89
CA ILE A 368 -2.40 14.06 4.22
C ILE A 368 -1.80 15.43 4.44
N VAL A 369 -1.73 15.81 5.72
CA VAL A 369 -1.06 17.01 6.21
C VAL A 369 0.06 16.56 7.16
N ILE A 370 1.32 16.85 6.81
CA ILE A 370 2.51 16.50 7.57
C ILE A 370 3.02 17.76 8.28
N ASP A 371 3.12 17.72 9.62
CA ASP A 371 3.62 18.87 10.41
C ASP A 371 5.14 18.97 10.31
N PHE A 372 5.61 20.02 9.62
CA PHE A 372 7.03 20.28 9.44
C PHE A 372 7.66 21.12 10.57
N ARG A 373 6.90 21.52 11.57
CA ARG A 373 7.40 22.26 12.74
C ARG A 373 8.08 21.33 13.74
N LYS A 374 9.06 20.58 13.25
CA LYS A 374 9.84 19.58 13.99
C LYS A 374 11.33 19.82 13.79
N PRO A 375 12.17 19.52 14.81
CA PRO A 375 13.64 19.72 14.67
C PRO A 375 14.24 18.99 13.47
N HIS A 376 13.84 17.73 13.20
CA HIS A 376 14.38 16.91 12.12
C HIS A 376 13.88 17.32 10.72
N LEU A 377 12.84 18.16 10.63
CA LEU A 377 12.30 18.70 9.38
C LEU A 377 12.70 20.17 9.16
N THR A 378 13.50 20.74 10.07
CA THR A 378 14.01 22.11 9.98
C THR A 378 15.44 22.11 9.44
N PRO A 379 15.82 23.03 8.50
CA PRO A 379 15.02 24.16 8.00
C PRO A 379 14.00 23.79 6.92
N VAL A 380 12.90 24.54 6.84
CA VAL A 380 11.94 24.49 5.74
C VAL A 380 12.26 25.68 4.81
N MET A 381 12.65 25.40 3.59
CA MET A 381 13.06 26.39 2.61
C MET A 381 12.08 26.46 1.44
N GLY A 382 11.89 27.67 0.89
CA GLY A 382 11.04 27.92 -0.28
C GLY A 382 11.80 28.45 -1.49
N GLY A 383 11.07 28.73 -2.56
CA GLY A 383 11.60 29.24 -3.83
C GLY A 383 12.59 28.26 -4.47
N LYS A 384 13.69 28.78 -5.01
CA LYS A 384 14.73 27.93 -5.65
C LYS A 384 15.43 26.95 -4.70
N TYR A 385 15.23 27.08 -3.41
CA TYR A 385 15.78 26.19 -2.37
C TYR A 385 14.72 25.30 -1.75
N ASN A 386 13.53 25.22 -2.36
CA ASN A 386 12.45 24.38 -1.83
C ASN A 386 12.94 22.96 -1.55
N ASN A 387 12.76 22.51 -0.32
CA ASN A 387 13.21 21.20 0.14
C ASN A 387 12.07 20.32 0.68
N ALA A 388 10.82 20.69 0.40
CA ALA A 388 9.67 19.97 0.92
C ALA A 388 9.66 18.49 0.50
N ALA A 389 9.82 18.18 -0.78
CA ALA A 389 9.88 16.83 -1.31
C ALA A 389 11.03 16.01 -0.68
N SER A 390 12.22 16.62 -0.59
CA SER A 390 13.39 15.99 0.01
C SER A 390 13.16 15.65 1.50
N ASN A 391 12.58 16.60 2.27
CA ASN A 391 12.29 16.38 3.67
C ASN A 391 11.21 15.32 3.88
N VAL A 392 10.17 15.26 3.02
CA VAL A 392 9.18 14.19 3.04
C VAL A 392 9.84 12.82 2.87
N VAL A 393 10.74 12.66 1.90
CA VAL A 393 11.33 11.35 1.57
C VAL A 393 12.43 10.94 2.55
N TYR A 394 13.27 11.88 3.00
CA TYR A 394 14.47 11.50 3.74
C TYR A 394 14.39 11.73 5.25
N ALA A 395 13.45 12.56 5.71
CA ALA A 395 13.40 12.97 7.10
C ALA A 395 12.06 12.74 7.80
N ALA A 396 10.93 12.90 7.09
CA ALA A 396 9.61 12.68 7.70
C ALA A 396 9.37 11.21 8.05
N THR A 397 8.54 10.99 9.05
CA THR A 397 8.08 9.70 9.56
C THR A 397 6.55 9.71 9.71
N GLY A 398 5.92 8.55 9.85
CA GLY A 398 4.48 8.46 10.11
C GLY A 398 4.02 9.27 11.33
N ALA A 399 4.88 9.44 12.34
CA ALA A 399 4.59 10.26 13.52
C ALA A 399 4.49 11.78 13.25
N ASP A 400 4.87 12.23 12.07
CA ASP A 400 4.75 13.64 11.65
C ASP A 400 3.43 13.91 10.90
N VAL A 401 2.68 12.87 10.53
CA VAL A 401 1.37 12.98 9.86
C VAL A 401 0.33 13.48 10.87
N LYS A 402 -0.16 14.69 10.67
CA LYS A 402 -1.07 15.36 11.59
C LYS A 402 -2.55 15.11 11.26
N HIS A 403 -2.88 15.18 9.96
CA HIS A 403 -4.24 14.98 9.49
C HIS A 403 -4.28 14.06 8.27
N VAL A 404 -5.30 13.23 8.17
CA VAL A 404 -5.57 12.36 7.03
C VAL A 404 -7.03 12.52 6.60
N PHE A 405 -7.23 12.68 5.29
CA PHE A 405 -8.54 12.77 4.68
C PHE A 405 -8.71 11.64 3.66
N ILE A 406 -9.88 11.02 3.66
CA ILE A 406 -10.30 10.02 2.67
C ILE A 406 -11.73 10.35 2.23
N ASP A 407 -11.95 10.48 0.93
CA ASP A 407 -13.23 10.95 0.39
C ASP A 407 -13.69 12.26 1.06
N GLY A 408 -12.76 13.20 1.29
CA GLY A 408 -13.04 14.48 1.94
C GLY A 408 -13.39 14.41 3.44
N ARG A 409 -13.44 13.21 4.01
CA ARG A 409 -13.69 13.00 5.44
C ARG A 409 -12.39 12.95 6.21
N GLN A 410 -12.27 13.72 7.27
CA GLN A 410 -11.10 13.70 8.14
C GLN A 410 -11.13 12.45 9.01
N VAL A 411 -10.34 11.42 8.63
CA VAL A 411 -10.24 10.14 9.34
C VAL A 411 -9.17 10.16 10.43
N VAL A 412 -8.16 11.04 10.30
CA VAL A 412 -7.18 11.34 11.38
C VAL A 412 -7.15 12.85 11.59
N ARG A 413 -7.27 13.29 12.86
CA ARG A 413 -7.19 14.67 13.27
C ARG A 413 -6.22 14.80 14.45
N ASP A 414 -5.21 15.68 14.31
CA ASP A 414 -4.20 15.91 15.34
C ASP A 414 -3.62 14.59 15.90
N HIS A 415 -3.14 13.73 14.98
CA HIS A 415 -2.58 12.39 15.26
C HIS A 415 -3.55 11.40 15.93
N ARG A 416 -4.87 11.61 15.87
CA ARG A 416 -5.88 10.76 16.50
C ARG A 416 -6.88 10.26 15.46
N LEU A 417 -7.26 8.98 15.55
CA LEU A 417 -8.34 8.42 14.75
C LEU A 417 -9.67 9.12 15.06
N GLY A 418 -10.40 9.51 14.02
CA GLY A 418 -11.68 10.19 14.16
C GLY A 418 -12.86 9.27 14.47
N ARG A 419 -12.72 7.96 14.22
CA ARG A 419 -13.82 6.99 14.29
C ARG A 419 -13.62 5.87 15.32
N ALA A 420 -12.46 5.78 15.95
CA ALA A 420 -12.15 4.71 16.90
C ALA A 420 -11.14 5.18 17.95
N ASP A 421 -11.17 4.54 19.10
CA ASP A 421 -10.15 4.72 20.13
C ASP A 421 -8.96 3.82 19.85
N VAL A 422 -7.79 4.42 19.59
CA VAL A 422 -6.55 3.69 19.33
C VAL A 422 -6.12 2.81 20.51
N SER A 423 -6.42 3.23 21.75
CA SER A 423 -6.09 2.46 22.95
C SER A 423 -6.90 1.17 23.02
N GLU A 424 -8.18 1.23 22.64
CA GLU A 424 -9.05 0.04 22.53
C GLU A 424 -8.56 -0.91 21.43
N ILE A 425 -8.16 -0.36 20.26
CA ILE A 425 -7.62 -1.16 19.17
C ILE A 425 -6.33 -1.88 19.60
N ILE A 426 -5.42 -1.18 20.28
CA ILE A 426 -4.17 -1.76 20.79
C ILE A 426 -4.47 -2.88 21.80
N ALA A 427 -5.35 -2.66 22.77
CA ALA A 427 -5.71 -3.67 23.79
C ALA A 427 -6.37 -4.90 23.17
N SER A 428 -7.29 -4.69 22.21
CA SER A 428 -7.93 -5.76 21.45
C SER A 428 -6.93 -6.54 20.61
N GLY A 429 -6.03 -5.85 19.91
CA GLY A 429 -4.96 -6.45 19.12
C GLY A 429 -4.00 -7.28 19.96
N GLN A 430 -3.60 -6.81 21.14
CA GLN A 430 -2.74 -7.54 22.06
C GLN A 430 -3.43 -8.84 22.52
N THR A 431 -4.68 -8.76 22.95
CA THR A 431 -5.47 -9.93 23.38
C THR A 431 -5.64 -10.94 22.25
N ALA A 432 -5.92 -10.46 21.03
CA ALA A 432 -6.03 -11.29 19.85
C ALA A 432 -4.71 -11.98 19.48
N ALA A 433 -3.59 -11.26 19.57
CA ALA A 433 -2.26 -11.83 19.35
C ALA A 433 -1.93 -12.93 20.33
N GLU A 434 -2.13 -12.71 21.64
CA GLU A 434 -1.91 -13.73 22.66
C GLU A 434 -2.77 -14.98 22.45
N ARG A 435 -4.03 -14.78 22.03
CA ARG A 435 -4.92 -15.89 21.69
C ARG A 435 -4.42 -16.65 20.45
N LEU A 436 -4.01 -15.95 19.40
CA LEU A 436 -3.46 -16.57 18.19
C LEU A 436 -2.21 -17.40 18.51
N PHE A 437 -1.32 -16.89 19.35
CA PHE A 437 -0.12 -17.61 19.77
C PHE A 437 -0.45 -18.91 20.52
N ARG A 438 -1.46 -18.93 21.38
CA ARG A 438 -1.93 -20.17 22.01
C ARG A 438 -2.55 -21.14 21.02
N LEU A 439 -3.37 -20.65 20.10
CA LEU A 439 -4.07 -21.49 19.11
C LEU A 439 -3.13 -22.12 18.07
N ARG A 440 -2.01 -21.49 17.78
CA ARG A 440 -1.05 -21.99 16.77
C ARG A 440 -0.16 -23.14 17.28
N GLU A 441 0.03 -23.28 18.61
CA GLU A 441 0.98 -24.23 19.18
C GLU A 441 0.85 -25.67 18.64
N PRO A 442 -0.35 -26.24 18.43
CA PRO A 442 -0.51 -27.58 17.85
C PRO A 442 -0.01 -27.71 16.40
N PHE A 443 0.21 -26.60 15.71
CA PHE A 443 0.59 -26.55 14.32
C PHE A 443 2.08 -26.20 14.10
N VAL A 444 2.80 -25.82 15.15
CA VAL A 444 4.22 -25.52 15.08
C VAL A 444 5.01 -26.82 14.95
N PRO A 445 5.86 -26.98 13.91
CA PRO A 445 6.70 -28.15 13.78
C PRO A 445 7.66 -28.30 14.98
N ALA A 446 7.90 -29.54 15.39
CA ALA A 446 8.82 -29.86 16.47
C ALA A 446 10.28 -29.46 16.16
#